data_6593737cfc862bba44431bebc428268b
#
_entry.id   6593737cfc862bba44431bebc428268b
#
_cell.length_a   1.000
_cell.length_b   1.000
_cell.length_c   1.000
_cell.angle_alpha   90.00
_cell.angle_beta   90.00
_cell.angle_gamma   90.00
#
_symmetry.space_group_name_H-M   'P 1'
#
loop_
_entity.id
_entity.type
_entity.pdbx_description
1 polymer ?
#
loop_
_entity_poly.entity_id
_entity_poly.type
_entity_poly.pdbx_seq_one_letter_code
_entity_poly.pdbx_strand_id
1 'polypeptide(L)'
;MTDDNVTQLPTKKNEVLNNIWEEVMKAENKIEELEEQISLVELIGAAPSGPEISVACDEIKRLLLEKNIAYGNSALSPIQIFAKAGVAEGIANRIDDKLNRIKNAQSYPGDNDVDDLIGYLILYKISQSS
;
A
#
# COMPACT_ATOMS: atom_id res chain seq x y z
N MET A 1 12.49 -50.46 -13.99
CA MET A 1 13.73 -50.01 -13.37
C MET A 1 13.69 -48.50 -13.18
N THR A 2 13.72 -48.08 -12.02
CA THR A 2 13.59 -46.68 -11.72
C THR A 2 14.97 -46.02 -11.69
N ASP A 3 15.06 -44.89 -12.31
CA ASP A 3 16.26 -44.08 -12.34
C ASP A 3 16.30 -43.08 -11.20
N ASP A 4 16.25 -43.61 -10.01
CA ASP A 4 16.17 -42.74 -8.81
C ASP A 4 17.44 -41.93 -8.61
N ASN A 5 18.50 -42.24 -9.32
CA ASN A 5 19.77 -41.55 -9.24
C ASN A 5 19.84 -40.24 -10.03
N VAL A 6 18.88 -40.03 -10.89
CA VAL A 6 18.90 -38.88 -11.81
C VAL A 6 18.82 -37.55 -11.06
N THR A 7 18.22 -37.57 -9.90
CA THR A 7 17.97 -36.34 -9.13
C THR A 7 19.02 -36.07 -8.06
N GLN A 8 19.98 -36.96 -7.89
CA GLN A 8 20.99 -36.86 -6.84
C GLN A 8 22.20 -36.02 -7.27
N LEU A 9 22.00 -34.71 -7.37
CA LEU A 9 23.12 -33.80 -7.58
C LEU A 9 23.90 -33.61 -6.29
N PRO A 10 25.21 -33.32 -6.37
CA PRO A 10 26.00 -33.01 -5.17
C PRO A 10 25.39 -31.83 -4.42
N THR A 11 25.10 -32.01 -3.15
CA THR A 11 24.40 -31.04 -2.32
C THR A 11 25.10 -29.67 -2.28
N LYS A 12 26.43 -29.66 -2.14
CA LYS A 12 27.22 -28.43 -2.13
C LYS A 12 27.14 -27.67 -3.43
N LYS A 13 27.19 -28.39 -4.56
CA LYS A 13 27.07 -27.76 -5.88
C LYS A 13 25.69 -27.13 -6.07
N ASN A 14 24.64 -27.81 -5.62
CA ASN A 14 23.28 -27.29 -5.67
C ASN A 14 23.10 -26.06 -4.79
N GLU A 15 23.66 -26.05 -3.59
CA GLU A 15 23.63 -24.91 -2.70
C GLU A 15 24.29 -23.69 -3.32
N VAL A 16 25.46 -23.86 -3.93
CA VAL A 16 26.17 -22.76 -4.60
C VAL A 16 25.35 -22.23 -5.78
N LEU A 17 24.79 -23.10 -6.61
CA LEU A 17 23.95 -22.69 -7.73
C LEU A 17 22.67 -21.98 -7.27
N ASN A 18 22.03 -22.49 -6.22
CA ASN A 18 20.83 -21.85 -5.65
C ASN A 18 21.15 -20.47 -5.07
N ASN A 19 22.28 -20.33 -4.39
CA ASN A 19 22.72 -19.05 -3.85
C ASN A 19 22.99 -18.03 -4.96
N ILE A 20 23.60 -18.46 -6.06
CA ILE A 20 23.83 -17.61 -7.22
C ILE A 20 22.50 -17.16 -7.83
N TRP A 21 21.56 -18.07 -8.00
CA TRP A 21 20.22 -17.76 -8.53
C TRP A 21 19.48 -16.77 -7.62
N GLU A 22 19.53 -16.95 -6.30
CA GLU A 22 18.91 -16.03 -5.35
C GLU A 22 19.50 -14.63 -5.47
N GLU A 23 20.83 -14.52 -5.61
CA GLU A 23 21.49 -13.21 -5.78
C GLU A 23 21.12 -12.56 -7.12
N VAL A 24 21.03 -13.35 -8.20
CA VAL A 24 20.58 -12.85 -9.50
C VAL A 24 19.15 -12.33 -9.42
N MET A 25 18.24 -13.08 -8.79
CA MET A 25 16.85 -12.67 -8.63
C MET A 25 16.72 -11.39 -7.79
N LYS A 26 17.48 -11.26 -6.73
CA LYS A 26 17.53 -10.04 -5.91
C LYS A 26 18.00 -8.84 -6.73
N ALA A 27 19.05 -9.05 -7.55
CA ALA A 27 19.58 -7.99 -8.40
C ALA A 27 18.58 -7.55 -9.45
N GLU A 28 17.90 -8.49 -10.09
CA GLU A 28 16.85 -8.20 -11.08
C GLU A 28 15.69 -7.42 -10.45
N ASN A 29 15.22 -7.84 -9.28
CA ASN A 29 14.17 -7.13 -8.55
C ASN A 29 14.60 -5.71 -8.18
N LYS A 30 15.84 -5.54 -7.78
CA LYS A 30 16.38 -4.23 -7.43
C LYS A 30 16.48 -3.32 -8.65
N ILE A 31 16.84 -3.86 -9.80
CA ILE A 31 16.86 -3.11 -11.07
C ILE A 31 15.45 -2.63 -11.43
N GLU A 32 14.44 -3.49 -11.33
CA GLU A 32 13.04 -3.11 -11.59
C GLU A 32 12.58 -1.99 -10.66
N GLU A 33 12.86 -2.10 -9.37
CA GLU A 33 12.53 -1.04 -8.39
C GLU A 33 13.18 0.29 -8.76
N LEU A 34 14.44 0.28 -9.13
CA LEU A 34 15.17 1.49 -9.51
C LEU A 34 14.65 2.09 -10.81
N GLU A 35 14.30 1.26 -11.78
CA GLU A 35 13.69 1.70 -13.03
C GLU A 35 12.35 2.40 -12.79
N GLU A 36 11.50 1.85 -11.91
CA GLU A 36 10.24 2.47 -11.51
C GLU A 36 10.46 3.80 -10.80
N GLN A 37 11.44 3.88 -9.90
CA GLN A 37 11.78 5.12 -9.21
C GLN A 37 12.27 6.20 -10.17
N ILE A 38 13.11 5.85 -11.14
CA ILE A 38 13.58 6.77 -12.16
C ILE A 38 12.42 7.27 -13.02
N SER A 39 11.53 6.37 -13.44
CA SER A 39 10.34 6.72 -14.21
C SER A 39 9.43 7.69 -13.46
N LEU A 40 9.22 7.45 -12.16
CA LEU A 40 8.42 8.33 -11.31
C LEU A 40 9.08 9.72 -11.17
N VAL A 41 10.39 9.79 -10.97
CA VAL A 41 11.12 11.06 -10.87
C VAL A 41 11.00 11.86 -12.17
N GLU A 42 11.14 11.20 -13.31
CA GLU A 42 10.95 11.83 -14.62
C GLU A 42 9.53 12.37 -14.80
N LEU A 43 8.53 11.61 -14.38
CA LEU A 43 7.13 12.00 -14.45
C LEU A 43 6.84 13.20 -13.55
N ILE A 44 7.37 13.21 -12.34
CA ILE A 44 7.26 14.35 -11.41
C ILE A 44 7.85 15.61 -12.04
N GLY A 45 9.02 15.50 -12.65
CA GLY A 45 9.67 16.63 -13.31
C GLY A 45 8.94 17.14 -14.54
N ALA A 46 8.23 16.26 -15.27
CA ALA A 46 7.50 16.62 -16.49
C ALA A 46 6.12 17.20 -16.22
N ALA A 47 5.48 16.81 -15.11
CA ALA A 47 4.13 17.28 -14.78
C ALA A 47 4.16 18.74 -14.28
N PRO A 48 3.23 19.60 -14.73
CA PRO A 48 3.22 21.02 -14.33
C PRO A 48 3.16 21.24 -12.81
N SER A 49 2.47 20.39 -12.07
CA SER A 49 2.41 20.42 -10.61
C SER A 49 2.99 19.16 -9.99
N GLY A 50 3.95 18.54 -10.66
CA GLY A 50 4.53 17.26 -10.25
C GLY A 50 5.13 17.28 -8.85
N PRO A 51 6.00 18.22 -8.48
CA PRO A 51 6.58 18.29 -7.15
C PRO A 51 5.53 18.44 -6.04
N GLU A 52 4.56 19.32 -6.24
CA GLU A 52 3.50 19.57 -5.26
C GLU A 52 2.60 18.34 -5.07
N ILE A 53 2.25 17.66 -6.15
CA ILE A 53 1.46 16.42 -6.10
C ILE A 53 2.25 15.33 -5.36
N SER A 54 3.52 15.19 -5.67
CA SER A 54 4.37 14.19 -5.03
C SER A 54 4.47 14.41 -3.51
N VAL A 55 4.67 15.64 -3.08
CA VAL A 55 4.75 16.00 -1.66
C VAL A 55 3.42 15.69 -0.97
N ALA A 56 2.30 16.13 -1.54
CA ALA A 56 0.97 15.89 -0.96
C ALA A 56 0.66 14.39 -0.83
N CYS A 57 0.99 13.60 -1.84
CA CYS A 57 0.82 12.14 -1.79
C CYS A 57 1.68 11.50 -0.70
N ASP A 58 2.92 11.93 -0.53
CA ASP A 58 3.81 11.40 0.50
C ASP A 58 3.32 11.75 1.90
N GLU A 59 2.79 12.94 2.11
CA GLU A 59 2.19 13.36 3.39
C GLU A 59 0.99 12.47 3.76
N ILE A 60 0.07 12.25 2.82
CA ILE A 60 -1.10 11.39 3.04
C ILE A 60 -0.68 9.94 3.28
N LYS A 61 0.25 9.45 2.51
CA LYS A 61 0.80 8.10 2.68
C LYS A 61 1.34 7.90 4.09
N ARG A 62 2.15 8.82 4.56
CA ARG A 62 2.71 8.74 5.91
C ARG A 62 1.63 8.76 6.98
N LEU A 63 0.71 9.71 6.90
CA LEU A 63 -0.41 9.83 7.83
C LEU A 63 -1.23 8.55 7.88
N LEU A 64 -1.54 7.99 6.72
CA LEU A 64 -2.36 6.79 6.63
C LEU A 64 -1.65 5.56 7.21
N LEU A 65 -0.36 5.42 6.96
CA LEU A 65 0.45 4.34 7.54
C LEU A 65 0.54 4.45 9.06
N GLU A 66 0.77 5.64 9.59
CA GLU A 66 0.81 5.88 11.04
C GLU A 66 -0.54 5.55 11.69
N LYS A 67 -1.64 5.99 11.10
CA LYS A 67 -2.99 5.67 11.58
C LYS A 67 -3.31 4.18 11.49
N ASN A 68 -2.89 3.52 10.43
CA ASN A 68 -3.11 2.08 10.26
C ASN A 68 -2.41 1.27 11.36
N ILE A 69 -1.20 1.66 11.73
CA ILE A 69 -0.48 1.05 12.86
C ILE A 69 -1.22 1.35 14.17
N ALA A 70 -1.57 2.61 14.43
CA ALA A 70 -2.20 3.04 15.67
C ALA A 70 -3.58 2.38 15.91
N TYR A 71 -4.36 2.18 14.86
CA TYR A 71 -5.70 1.61 14.96
C TYR A 71 -5.76 0.11 14.61
N GLY A 72 -4.62 -0.55 14.45
CA GLY A 72 -4.58 -2.00 14.25
C GLY A 72 -5.33 -2.46 13.00
N ASN A 73 -5.27 -1.69 11.92
CA ASN A 73 -5.92 -2.01 10.65
C ASN A 73 -7.47 -2.09 10.72
N SER A 74 -8.08 -1.40 11.67
CA SER A 74 -9.52 -1.54 11.95
C SER A 74 -10.44 -1.17 10.78
N ALA A 75 -10.00 -0.31 9.87
CA ALA A 75 -10.81 0.06 8.70
C ALA A 75 -10.97 -1.09 7.70
N LEU A 76 -9.89 -1.83 7.43
CA LEU A 76 -9.89 -2.96 6.50
C LEU A 76 -10.18 -4.30 7.17
N SER A 77 -10.04 -4.36 8.48
CA SER A 77 -10.29 -5.56 9.28
C SER A 77 -11.05 -5.22 10.56
N PRO A 78 -12.32 -4.78 10.43
CA PRO A 78 -13.13 -4.35 11.57
C PRO A 78 -13.56 -5.52 12.44
N ILE A 79 -13.73 -5.25 13.72
CA ILE A 79 -14.14 -6.28 14.70
C ILE A 79 -15.56 -6.82 14.46
N GLN A 80 -16.47 -6.00 14.01
CA GLN A 80 -17.85 -6.36 13.60
C GLN A 80 -18.66 -7.13 14.66
N ILE A 81 -18.61 -6.70 15.90
CA ILE A 81 -19.43 -7.28 16.98
C ILE A 81 -20.89 -6.84 16.86
N PHE A 82 -21.12 -5.54 16.72
CA PHE A 82 -22.45 -4.96 16.58
C PHE A 82 -22.80 -4.64 15.12
N ALA A 83 -21.86 -4.07 14.39
CA ALA A 83 -22.05 -3.72 12.98
C ALA A 83 -21.77 -4.93 12.10
N LYS A 84 -22.68 -5.21 11.18
CA LYS A 84 -22.57 -6.33 10.23
C LYS A 84 -22.30 -5.88 8.81
N ALA A 85 -22.09 -4.57 8.60
CA ALA A 85 -21.77 -4.03 7.29
C ALA A 85 -20.44 -4.57 6.77
N GLY A 86 -20.32 -4.76 5.45
CA GLY A 86 -19.06 -5.13 4.83
C GLY A 86 -18.00 -4.06 5.00
N VAL A 87 -16.74 -4.42 4.77
CA VAL A 87 -15.60 -3.50 4.89
C VAL A 87 -15.79 -2.25 4.03
N ALA A 88 -16.13 -2.43 2.76
CA ALA A 88 -16.33 -1.30 1.83
C ALA A 88 -17.45 -0.37 2.30
N GLU A 89 -18.56 -0.91 2.78
CA GLU A 89 -19.68 -0.12 3.29
C GLU A 89 -19.31 0.65 4.56
N GLY A 90 -18.57 0.03 5.46
CA GLY A 90 -18.05 0.70 6.65
C GLY A 90 -17.17 1.89 6.31
N ILE A 91 -16.29 1.74 5.33
CA ILE A 91 -15.43 2.83 4.83
C ILE A 91 -16.28 3.90 4.14
N ALA A 92 -17.25 3.50 3.31
CA ALA A 92 -18.17 4.44 2.64
C ALA A 92 -18.93 5.32 3.64
N ASN A 93 -19.38 4.75 4.75
CA ASN A 93 -20.02 5.53 5.83
C ASN A 93 -19.07 6.59 6.41
N ARG A 94 -17.79 6.26 6.58
CA ARG A 94 -16.78 7.21 7.04
C ARG A 94 -16.55 8.34 6.04
N ILE A 95 -16.58 8.01 4.74
CA ILE A 95 -16.47 9.00 3.67
C ILE A 95 -17.66 9.97 3.75
N ASP A 96 -18.88 9.46 3.87
CA ASP A 96 -20.08 10.27 3.99
C ASP A 96 -20.03 11.18 5.22
N ASP A 97 -19.57 10.69 6.36
CA ASP A 97 -19.38 11.49 7.57
C ASP A 97 -18.42 12.66 7.33
N LYS A 98 -17.29 12.41 6.67
CA LYS A 98 -16.31 13.47 6.36
C LYS A 98 -16.86 14.49 5.37
N LEU A 99 -17.56 14.03 4.33
CA LEU A 99 -18.21 14.93 3.39
C LEU A 99 -19.26 15.81 4.07
N ASN A 100 -20.03 15.25 4.99
CA ASN A 100 -21.03 15.99 5.75
C ASN A 100 -20.38 17.06 6.62
N ARG A 101 -19.27 16.75 7.28
CA ARG A 101 -18.51 17.72 8.10
C ARG A 101 -17.94 18.86 7.24
N ILE A 102 -17.38 18.53 6.10
CA ILE A 102 -16.85 19.52 5.14
C ILE A 102 -17.98 20.42 4.64
N LYS A 103 -19.10 19.83 4.25
CA LYS A 103 -20.28 20.58 3.76
C LYS A 103 -20.81 21.56 4.80
N ASN A 104 -20.85 21.16 6.05
CA ASN A 104 -21.37 21.97 7.14
C ASN A 104 -20.33 22.90 7.78
N ALA A 105 -19.13 22.95 7.23
CA ALA A 105 -17.99 23.71 7.75
C ALA A 105 -17.71 23.41 9.24
N GLN A 106 -17.99 22.18 9.68
CA GLN A 106 -17.73 21.72 11.03
C GLN A 106 -16.29 21.24 11.11
N SER A 107 -15.48 21.90 11.93
CA SER A 107 -14.12 21.46 12.20
C SER A 107 -13.98 21.13 13.69
N TYR A 108 -13.23 20.07 13.95
CA TYR A 108 -12.83 19.73 15.31
C TYR A 108 -11.34 20.02 15.46
N PRO A 109 -10.90 20.65 16.57
CA PRO A 109 -9.48 20.95 16.76
C PRO A 109 -8.61 19.70 16.63
N GLY A 110 -7.58 19.76 15.78
CA GLY A 110 -6.68 18.66 15.54
C GLY A 110 -7.09 17.71 14.40
N ASP A 111 -8.31 17.83 13.88
CA ASP A 111 -8.75 17.05 12.73
C ASP A 111 -8.52 17.80 11.42
N ASN A 112 -8.03 17.10 10.41
CA ASN A 112 -8.00 17.59 9.04
C ASN A 112 -8.95 16.72 8.21
N ASP A 113 -10.16 17.23 7.99
CA ASP A 113 -11.22 16.47 7.31
C ASP A 113 -10.87 16.15 5.86
N VAL A 114 -10.12 17.01 5.18
CA VAL A 114 -9.69 16.77 3.80
C VAL A 114 -8.68 15.62 3.74
N ASP A 115 -7.66 15.65 4.61
CA ASP A 115 -6.66 14.60 4.69
C ASP A 115 -7.29 13.25 5.08
N ASP A 116 -8.20 13.28 6.05
CA ASP A 116 -8.94 12.10 6.46
C ASP A 116 -9.79 11.53 5.32
N LEU A 117 -10.46 12.40 4.57
CA LEU A 117 -11.26 11.98 3.41
C LEU A 117 -10.38 11.30 2.35
N ILE A 118 -9.23 11.88 2.03
CA ILE A 118 -8.28 11.29 1.08
C ILE A 118 -7.84 9.92 1.59
N GLY A 119 -7.50 9.80 2.86
CA GLY A 119 -7.13 8.54 3.48
C GLY A 119 -8.22 7.47 3.36
N TYR A 120 -9.47 7.82 3.65
CA TYR A 120 -10.59 6.87 3.51
C TYR A 120 -10.84 6.49 2.05
N LEU A 121 -10.64 7.39 1.10
CA LEU A 121 -10.76 7.06 -0.32
C LEU A 121 -9.67 6.07 -0.77
N ILE A 122 -8.46 6.19 -0.25
CA ILE A 122 -7.39 5.21 -0.50
C ILE A 122 -7.78 3.85 0.08
N LEU A 123 -8.26 3.80 1.32
CA LEU A 123 -8.74 2.57 1.95
C LEU A 123 -9.92 1.95 1.19
N TYR A 124 -10.83 2.78 0.70
CA TYR A 124 -11.94 2.33 -0.14
C TYR A 124 -11.43 1.67 -1.42
N LYS A 125 -10.47 2.31 -2.08
CA LYS A 125 -9.81 1.73 -3.26
C LYS A 125 -9.21 0.35 -2.97
N ILE A 126 -8.52 0.20 -1.83
CA ILE A 126 -7.95 -1.09 -1.41
C ILE A 126 -9.06 -2.12 -1.22
N SER A 127 -10.16 -1.75 -0.56
CA SER A 127 -11.28 -2.66 -0.32
C SER A 127 -11.96 -3.13 -1.61
N GLN A 128 -11.88 -2.37 -2.68
CA GLN A 128 -12.43 -2.75 -3.98
C GLN A 128 -11.52 -3.70 -4.77
N SER A 129 -10.25 -3.79 -4.40
CA SER A 129 -9.24 -4.61 -5.12
C SER A 129 -9.16 -6.05 -4.63
N SER A 130 -9.79 -6.35 -3.52
CA SER A 130 -9.74 -7.70 -2.90
C SER A 130 -10.89 -8.58 -3.32
#